data_500a772536afa919be421131774c372c
#
_entry.id   500a772536afa919be421131774c372c
#
_cell.length_a   1.000
_cell.length_b   1.000
_cell.length_c   1.000
_cell.angle_alpha   90.00
_cell.angle_beta   90.00
_cell.angle_gamma   90.00
#
_symmetry.space_group_name_H-M   'P 1'
#
loop_
_entity.id
_entity.type
_entity.pdbx_description
1 polymer ?
#
loop_
_entity_poly.entity_id
_entity_poly.type
_entity_poly.pdbx_seq_one_letter_code
_entity_poly.pdbx_strand_id
1 'polypeptide(L)'
;MKKFLAMLVAAMMVLSLVAIPVLADGEVVFAVENAPATATPGDEITVNLTVNGTFEAHVLNMQFNYNADAFEYVSHTRGDVLNQIIDLGGTQLVDATTIPGSMRLGVMMPTAAFTQSGTICSVTLRVKEGAANGASDLALVITEFKNFPTGGQATPIANVVNNATVTITGGSEPTPNPPVPPTAEPTPTQNPNTPAPGGMATISLTAGDVFSDGSGYQM
;
A
#
# COMPACT_ATOMS: atom_id res chain seq x y z
N MET A 1 31.31 -23.74 26.83
CA MET A 1 31.89 -23.13 25.62
C MET A 1 31.19 -23.51 24.34
N LYS A 2 30.88 -24.80 24.05
CA LYS A 2 30.20 -25.19 22.77
C LYS A 2 28.79 -24.64 22.57
N LYS A 3 28.01 -24.40 23.64
CA LYS A 3 26.65 -23.83 23.55
C LYS A 3 26.62 -22.31 23.28
N PHE A 4 27.64 -21.59 23.74
CA PHE A 4 27.81 -20.15 23.46
C PHE A 4 28.21 -19.89 22.00
N LEU A 5 29.02 -20.76 21.43
CA LEU A 5 29.45 -20.66 20.03
C LEU A 5 28.29 -20.89 19.05
N ALA A 6 27.37 -21.83 19.39
CA ALA A 6 26.18 -22.09 18.58
C ALA A 6 25.18 -20.91 18.60
N MET A 7 25.07 -20.20 19.73
CA MET A 7 24.19 -19.03 19.85
C MET A 7 24.76 -17.81 19.09
N LEU A 8 26.09 -17.67 19.06
CA LEU A 8 26.76 -16.61 18.29
C LEU A 8 26.63 -16.82 16.77
N VAL A 9 26.70 -18.07 16.30
CA VAL A 9 26.53 -18.41 14.89
C VAL A 9 25.07 -18.24 14.44
N ALA A 10 24.11 -18.55 15.30
CA ALA A 10 22.68 -18.29 15.02
C ALA A 10 22.38 -16.79 14.95
N ALA A 11 23.01 -15.97 15.80
CA ALA A 11 22.84 -14.51 15.76
C ALA A 11 23.50 -13.86 14.53
N MET A 12 24.54 -14.47 13.93
CA MET A 12 25.16 -14.00 12.68
C MET A 12 24.38 -14.39 11.42
N MET A 13 23.50 -15.40 11.46
CA MET A 13 22.71 -15.80 10.31
C MET A 13 21.44 -14.95 10.10
N VAL A 14 21.09 -14.08 11.03
CA VAL A 14 19.97 -13.12 10.88
C VAL A 14 20.41 -11.79 10.26
N LEU A 15 21.67 -11.67 9.87
CA LEU A 15 22.07 -10.59 8.96
C LEU A 15 21.52 -10.94 7.56
N SER A 16 20.19 -10.79 7.43
CA SER A 16 19.51 -10.90 6.14
C SER A 16 20.24 -9.99 5.16
N LEU A 17 20.71 -10.57 4.06
CA LEU A 17 21.11 -9.84 2.89
C LEU A 17 19.97 -8.88 2.55
N VAL A 18 20.10 -7.62 2.94
CA VAL A 18 19.37 -6.56 2.28
C VAL A 18 19.90 -6.57 0.86
N ALA A 19 19.13 -7.16 -0.04
CA ALA A 19 19.40 -7.04 -1.47
C ALA A 19 19.32 -5.54 -1.77
N ILE A 20 20.47 -4.88 -1.85
CA ILE A 20 20.55 -3.53 -2.38
C ILE A 20 20.18 -3.70 -3.86
N PRO A 21 19.02 -3.20 -4.31
CA PRO A 21 18.70 -3.26 -5.73
C PRO A 21 19.81 -2.54 -6.47
N VAL A 22 20.46 -3.25 -7.40
CA VAL A 22 21.38 -2.64 -8.35
C VAL A 22 20.50 -1.78 -9.26
N LEU A 23 20.55 -0.46 -9.04
CA LEU A 23 19.85 0.49 -9.89
C LEU A 23 20.40 0.39 -11.30
N ALA A 24 19.55 0.26 -12.30
CA ALA A 24 19.89 0.52 -13.67
C ALA A 24 20.30 2.01 -13.77
N ASP A 25 21.39 2.32 -14.47
CA ASP A 25 21.87 3.69 -14.65
C ASP A 25 20.72 4.58 -15.16
N GLY A 26 20.35 5.58 -14.34
CA GLY A 26 19.31 6.56 -14.67
C GLY A 26 17.90 6.31 -14.10
N GLU A 27 17.68 5.23 -13.35
CA GLU A 27 16.37 4.98 -12.73
C GLU A 27 16.21 5.80 -11.43
N VAL A 28 15.07 6.51 -11.31
CA VAL A 28 14.72 7.21 -10.07
C VAL A 28 13.96 6.26 -9.15
N VAL A 29 14.45 6.10 -7.93
CA VAL A 29 13.87 5.19 -6.95
C VAL A 29 13.36 5.96 -5.77
N PHE A 30 12.07 5.79 -5.46
CA PHE A 30 11.49 6.18 -4.21
C PHE A 30 11.51 4.99 -3.25
N ALA A 31 11.80 5.22 -1.98
CA ALA A 31 11.84 4.13 -1.00
C ALA A 31 11.31 4.55 0.37
N VAL A 32 10.82 3.56 1.11
CA VAL A 32 10.63 3.63 2.56
C VAL A 32 11.84 2.97 3.20
N GLU A 33 12.70 3.76 3.82
CA GLU A 33 13.96 3.31 4.42
C GLU A 33 13.92 3.41 5.95
N ASN A 34 14.86 2.74 6.62
CA ASN A 34 15.01 2.71 8.08
C ASN A 34 13.81 2.15 8.85
N ALA A 35 12.89 1.43 8.16
CA ALA A 35 11.85 0.70 8.86
C ALA A 35 12.49 -0.44 9.69
N PRO A 36 12.18 -0.55 10.99
CA PRO A 36 12.67 -1.68 11.79
C PRO A 36 12.01 -2.98 11.30
N ALA A 37 12.73 -4.10 11.38
CA ALA A 37 12.18 -5.40 11.00
C ALA A 37 11.01 -5.82 11.90
N THR A 38 11.06 -5.42 13.18
CA THR A 38 10.04 -5.73 14.20
C THR A 38 9.76 -4.51 15.08
N ALA A 39 8.54 -4.43 15.60
CA ALA A 39 8.11 -3.46 16.59
C ALA A 39 7.07 -4.06 17.55
N THR A 40 6.91 -3.47 18.73
CA THR A 40 5.93 -3.88 19.75
C THR A 40 4.94 -2.75 20.04
N PRO A 41 3.73 -3.05 20.55
CA PRO A 41 2.78 -2.02 21.00
C PRO A 41 3.42 -0.97 21.90
N GLY A 42 3.13 0.29 21.64
CA GLY A 42 3.72 1.44 22.33
C GLY A 42 5.02 1.97 21.71
N ASP A 43 5.71 1.20 20.88
CA ASP A 43 6.95 1.64 20.22
C ASP A 43 6.68 2.79 19.24
N GLU A 44 7.59 3.76 19.23
CA GLU A 44 7.68 4.76 18.16
C GLU A 44 8.75 4.33 17.15
N ILE A 45 8.36 4.24 15.89
CA ILE A 45 9.25 3.94 14.78
C ILE A 45 9.37 5.17 13.89
N THR A 46 10.57 5.44 13.40
CA THR A 46 10.81 6.52 12.43
C THR A 46 11.31 5.91 11.13
N VAL A 47 10.61 6.21 10.05
CA VAL A 47 10.96 5.77 8.70
C VAL A 47 11.30 6.98 7.82
N ASN A 48 12.20 6.80 6.88
CA ASN A 48 12.57 7.82 5.92
C ASN A 48 11.89 7.56 4.57
N LEU A 49 11.21 8.56 4.05
CA LEU A 49 10.74 8.56 2.68
C LEU A 49 11.83 9.21 1.83
N THR A 50 12.42 8.46 0.90
CA THR A 50 13.59 8.88 0.14
C THR A 50 13.34 8.88 -1.37
N VAL A 51 14.13 9.66 -2.09
CA VAL A 51 14.25 9.61 -3.55
C VAL A 51 15.72 9.56 -3.92
N ASN A 52 16.11 8.59 -4.75
CA ASN A 52 17.47 8.38 -5.20
C ASN A 52 17.51 8.32 -6.73
N GLY A 53 18.55 8.87 -7.32
CA GLY A 53 18.74 8.92 -8.77
C GLY A 53 19.07 10.33 -9.27
N THR A 54 19.19 10.48 -10.58
CA THR A 54 19.41 11.76 -11.24
C THR A 54 18.12 12.20 -11.92
N PHE A 55 17.61 13.37 -11.56
CA PHE A 55 16.35 13.89 -12.09
C PHE A 55 16.32 15.43 -12.01
N GLU A 56 15.41 16.02 -12.76
CA GLU A 56 14.98 17.42 -12.64
C GLU A 56 13.45 17.42 -12.53
N ALA A 57 12.90 17.81 -11.39
CA ALA A 57 11.47 17.76 -11.18
C ALA A 57 10.89 19.09 -10.68
N HIS A 58 9.68 19.39 -11.12
CA HIS A 58 8.91 20.56 -10.72
C HIS A 58 7.69 20.19 -9.88
N VAL A 59 7.19 18.96 -10.03
CA VAL A 59 6.03 18.47 -9.29
C VAL A 59 6.34 17.11 -8.72
N LEU A 60 6.00 16.94 -7.46
CA LEU A 60 5.95 15.64 -6.77
C LEU A 60 4.66 15.59 -5.97
N ASN A 61 3.79 14.64 -6.29
CA ASN A 61 2.67 14.26 -5.44
C ASN A 61 2.81 12.81 -5.04
N MET A 62 2.83 12.57 -3.74
CA MET A 62 3.01 11.24 -3.18
C MET A 62 2.09 11.00 -2.00
N GLN A 63 1.84 9.74 -1.74
CA GLN A 63 1.04 9.27 -0.61
C GLN A 63 1.80 8.15 0.10
N PHE A 64 1.99 8.31 1.39
CA PHE A 64 2.54 7.28 2.27
C PHE A 64 1.39 6.63 3.04
N ASN A 65 1.22 5.32 2.86
CA ASN A 65 0.14 4.54 3.45
C ASN A 65 0.67 3.55 4.47
N TYR A 66 -0.02 3.43 5.57
CA TYR A 66 0.24 2.49 6.64
C TYR A 66 -1.07 1.96 7.22
N ASN A 67 -1.04 0.82 7.89
CA ASN A 67 -2.24 0.26 8.51
C ASN A 67 -2.68 1.12 9.70
N ALA A 68 -3.82 1.80 9.60
CA ALA A 68 -4.37 2.65 10.64
C ALA A 68 -4.81 1.89 11.91
N ASP A 69 -5.04 0.57 11.82
CA ASP A 69 -5.35 -0.24 13.00
C ASP A 69 -4.09 -0.61 13.79
N ALA A 70 -2.94 -0.66 13.09
CA ALA A 70 -1.66 -0.99 13.67
C ALA A 70 -0.86 0.23 14.14
N PHE A 71 -0.93 1.33 13.39
CA PHE A 71 -0.14 2.53 13.64
C PHE A 71 -1.00 3.77 13.77
N GLU A 72 -0.49 4.72 14.55
CA GLU A 72 -0.94 6.12 14.55
C GLU A 72 0.20 7.03 14.09
N TYR A 73 -0.15 8.09 13.38
CA TYR A 73 0.80 9.13 12.99
C TYR A 73 1.13 10.00 14.22
N VAL A 74 2.42 10.22 14.45
CA VAL A 74 2.93 11.07 15.53
C VAL A 74 3.41 12.40 14.97
N SER A 75 4.37 12.35 14.04
CA SER A 75 5.00 13.56 13.50
C SER A 75 5.73 13.28 12.19
N HIS A 76 6.16 14.35 11.53
CA HIS A 76 7.13 14.27 10.46
C HIS A 76 8.14 15.42 10.55
N THR A 77 9.32 15.20 9.99
CA THR A 77 10.34 16.23 9.81
C THR A 77 10.79 16.29 8.36
N ARG A 78 11.09 17.48 7.88
CA ARG A 78 11.59 17.67 6.51
C ARG A 78 12.98 17.10 6.36
N GLY A 79 13.22 16.45 5.23
CA GLY A 79 14.55 16.02 4.79
C GLY A 79 15.18 17.02 3.83
N ASP A 80 16.33 16.65 3.28
CA ASP A 80 17.15 17.49 2.40
C ASP A 80 16.42 17.90 1.12
N VAL A 81 15.60 17.02 0.56
CA VAL A 81 14.81 17.27 -0.64
C VAL A 81 13.81 18.41 -0.41
N LEU A 82 13.03 18.34 0.68
CA LEU A 82 12.06 19.39 1.00
C LEU A 82 12.75 20.69 1.41
N ASN A 83 13.93 20.64 2.02
CA ASN A 83 14.72 21.83 2.32
C ASN A 83 15.16 22.51 1.03
N GLN A 84 15.71 21.78 0.04
CA GLN A 84 16.05 22.36 -1.26
C GLN A 84 14.84 23.00 -1.94
N ILE A 85 13.67 22.33 -1.90
CA ILE A 85 12.43 22.86 -2.49
C ILE A 85 12.07 24.23 -1.90
N ILE A 86 12.13 24.36 -0.58
CA ILE A 86 11.86 25.63 0.11
C ILE A 86 12.90 26.70 -0.25
N ASP A 87 14.18 26.34 -0.25
CA ASP A 87 15.28 27.25 -0.58
C ASP A 87 15.19 27.80 -2.02
N LEU A 88 14.63 26.99 -2.94
CA LEU A 88 14.36 27.36 -4.32
C LEU A 88 13.02 28.12 -4.52
N GLY A 89 12.29 28.41 -3.43
CA GLY A 89 11.01 29.12 -3.48
C GLY A 89 9.82 28.24 -3.89
N GLY A 90 9.95 26.94 -3.80
CA GLY A 90 8.87 25.99 -4.01
C GLY A 90 7.88 25.97 -2.86
N THR A 91 6.73 25.37 -3.12
CA THR A 91 5.67 25.16 -2.11
C THR A 91 5.51 23.68 -1.79
N GLN A 92 5.22 23.40 -0.55
CA GLN A 92 4.86 22.06 -0.09
C GLN A 92 3.54 22.07 0.66
N LEU A 93 2.77 20.99 0.51
CA LEU A 93 1.58 20.71 1.30
C LEU A 93 1.75 19.31 1.90
N VAL A 94 1.60 19.21 3.22
CA VAL A 94 1.59 17.91 3.92
C VAL A 94 0.27 17.77 4.65
N ASP A 95 -0.44 16.68 4.40
CA ASP A 95 -1.66 16.30 5.11
C ASP A 95 -1.49 14.87 5.63
N ALA A 96 -1.39 14.74 6.95
CA ALA A 96 -1.20 13.46 7.64
C ALA A 96 -2.37 13.10 8.55
N THR A 97 -3.41 13.93 8.60
CA THR A 97 -4.47 13.82 9.61
C THR A 97 -5.88 13.66 9.03
N THR A 98 -6.09 14.08 7.80
CA THR A 98 -7.43 14.01 7.17
C THR A 98 -7.88 12.58 6.90
N ILE A 99 -6.96 11.68 6.54
CA ILE A 99 -7.26 10.28 6.24
C ILE A 99 -6.43 9.40 7.15
N PRO A 100 -7.04 8.65 8.08
CA PRO A 100 -6.32 7.68 8.90
C PRO A 100 -5.55 6.68 8.05
N GLY A 101 -4.30 6.41 8.43
CA GLY A 101 -3.44 5.47 7.68
C GLY A 101 -2.81 6.04 6.41
N SER A 102 -2.92 7.35 6.18
CA SER A 102 -2.37 7.98 4.97
C SER A 102 -1.80 9.36 5.25
N MET A 103 -0.56 9.59 4.82
CA MET A 103 0.05 10.91 4.74
C MET A 103 0.22 11.29 3.28
N ARG A 104 -0.26 12.47 2.89
CA ARG A 104 -0.12 13.02 1.54
C ARG A 104 0.89 14.15 1.56
N LEU A 105 1.73 14.17 0.54
CA LEU A 105 2.69 15.24 0.31
C LEU A 105 2.58 15.70 -1.14
N GLY A 106 2.37 17.00 -1.31
CA GLY A 106 2.37 17.67 -2.60
C GLY A 106 3.46 18.74 -2.65
N VAL A 107 4.19 18.77 -3.74
CA VAL A 107 5.25 19.75 -4.00
C VAL A 107 5.02 20.38 -5.37
N MET A 108 5.19 21.68 -5.45
CA MET A 108 5.17 22.43 -6.71
C MET A 108 6.31 23.45 -6.74
N MET A 109 7.06 23.43 -7.83
CA MET A 109 8.15 24.35 -8.14
C MET A 109 7.72 25.31 -9.25
N PRO A 110 7.63 26.63 -8.98
CA PRO A 110 7.12 27.57 -9.98
C PRO A 110 8.14 27.91 -11.08
N THR A 111 9.42 27.87 -10.80
CA THR A 111 10.46 28.40 -11.70
C THR A 111 11.66 27.48 -11.91
N ALA A 112 12.20 26.90 -10.85
CA ALA A 112 13.39 26.06 -10.93
C ALA A 112 13.03 24.62 -10.58
N ALA A 113 13.64 23.64 -11.25
CA ALA A 113 13.50 22.23 -10.88
C ALA A 113 14.26 21.94 -9.58
N PHE A 114 13.75 21.04 -8.75
CA PHE A 114 14.55 20.43 -7.70
C PHE A 114 15.23 19.16 -8.23
N THR A 115 16.45 18.93 -7.75
CA THR A 115 17.33 17.85 -8.24
C THR A 115 17.94 17.05 -7.10
N GLN A 116 17.65 17.45 -5.86
CA GLN A 116 18.24 16.85 -4.67
C GLN A 116 17.74 15.42 -4.46
N SER A 117 18.66 14.47 -4.46
CA SER A 117 18.43 13.10 -3.97
C SER A 117 18.60 13.04 -2.47
N GLY A 118 17.97 12.08 -1.83
CA GLY A 118 18.08 11.83 -0.41
C GLY A 118 16.72 11.76 0.28
N THR A 119 16.69 12.11 1.57
CA THR A 119 15.47 12.08 2.36
C THR A 119 14.51 13.21 1.98
N ILE A 120 13.30 12.84 1.61
CA ILE A 120 12.18 13.77 1.40
C ILE A 120 11.66 14.24 2.75
N CYS A 121 11.25 13.31 3.59
CA CYS A 121 10.87 13.54 4.98
C CYS A 121 11.04 12.26 5.81
N SER A 122 11.21 12.44 7.12
CA SER A 122 11.15 11.35 8.10
C SER A 122 9.78 11.38 8.77
N VAL A 123 9.13 10.22 8.86
CA VAL A 123 7.80 10.06 9.46
C VAL A 123 7.92 9.20 10.70
N THR A 124 7.38 9.68 11.82
CA THR A 124 7.29 8.93 13.07
C THR A 124 5.88 8.40 13.23
N LEU A 125 5.78 7.10 13.41
CA LEU A 125 4.56 6.36 13.70
C LEU A 125 4.68 5.71 15.07
N ARG A 126 3.58 5.60 15.82
CA ARG A 126 3.50 4.80 17.04
C ARG A 126 2.71 3.53 16.78
N VAL A 127 3.22 2.39 17.22
CA VAL A 127 2.47 1.12 17.23
C VAL A 127 1.38 1.22 18.29
N LYS A 128 0.13 1.01 17.90
CA LYS A 128 -1.01 1.08 18.82
C LYS A 128 -0.99 -0.06 19.82
N GLU A 129 -1.45 0.19 21.05
CA GLU A 129 -1.54 -0.82 22.12
C GLU A 129 -2.41 -2.03 21.72
N GLY A 130 -3.41 -1.83 20.87
CA GLY A 130 -4.30 -2.90 20.36
C GLY A 130 -3.87 -3.50 19.03
N ALA A 131 -2.68 -3.16 18.52
CA ALA A 131 -2.22 -3.67 17.23
C ALA A 131 -2.13 -5.19 17.23
N ALA A 132 -2.63 -5.81 16.16
CA ALA A 132 -2.52 -7.26 15.99
C ALA A 132 -1.09 -7.66 15.62
N ASN A 133 -0.68 -8.86 16.07
CA ASN A 133 0.58 -9.46 15.62
C ASN A 133 0.55 -9.73 14.11
N GLY A 134 1.66 -9.53 13.44
CA GLY A 134 1.81 -9.84 12.04
C GLY A 134 2.54 -8.77 11.24
N ALA A 135 2.70 -9.04 9.96
CA ALA A 135 3.32 -8.12 9.02
C ALA A 135 2.40 -6.92 8.73
N SER A 136 2.96 -5.74 8.71
CA SER A 136 2.25 -4.50 8.37
C SER A 136 3.07 -3.70 7.38
N ASP A 137 2.49 -3.45 6.22
CA ASP A 137 3.18 -2.77 5.13
C ASP A 137 3.17 -1.25 5.34
N LEU A 138 4.28 -0.66 4.94
CA LEU A 138 4.51 0.78 4.82
C LEU A 138 4.72 1.07 3.33
N ALA A 139 3.69 1.59 2.68
CA ALA A 139 3.64 1.70 1.23
C ALA A 139 3.69 3.15 0.76
N LEU A 140 4.54 3.41 -0.23
CA LEU A 140 4.65 4.69 -0.89
C LEU A 140 4.00 4.61 -2.28
N VAL A 141 3.19 5.59 -2.61
CA VAL A 141 2.53 5.73 -3.92
C VAL A 141 2.90 7.08 -4.51
N ILE A 142 3.54 7.09 -5.67
CA ILE A 142 3.84 8.31 -6.41
C ILE A 142 2.72 8.55 -7.41
N THR A 143 1.91 9.56 -7.16
CA THR A 143 0.77 9.89 -8.03
C THR A 143 1.16 10.87 -9.14
N GLU A 144 2.18 11.67 -8.90
CA GLU A 144 2.70 12.61 -9.88
C GLU A 144 4.19 12.87 -9.63
N PHE A 145 5.02 12.70 -10.65
CA PHE A 145 6.42 13.08 -10.65
C PHE A 145 6.78 13.59 -12.03
N LYS A 146 6.96 14.90 -12.16
CA LYS A 146 7.03 15.56 -13.48
C LYS A 146 8.06 16.67 -13.52
N ASN A 147 8.66 16.81 -14.71
CA ASN A 147 9.41 17.99 -15.12
C ASN A 147 8.54 18.93 -15.96
N PHE A 148 8.75 20.26 -15.84
CA PHE A 148 8.16 21.29 -16.69
C PHE A 148 9.31 22.07 -17.36
N PRO A 149 9.84 21.58 -18.47
CA PRO A 149 10.89 22.29 -19.19
C PRO A 149 10.36 23.65 -19.68
N THR A 150 11.19 24.68 -19.66
CA THR A 150 10.83 26.03 -20.07
C THR A 150 10.20 26.04 -21.45
N GLY A 151 8.94 26.49 -21.54
CA GLY A 151 8.18 26.53 -22.80
C GLY A 151 7.65 25.19 -23.29
N GLY A 152 7.83 24.12 -22.52
CA GLY A 152 7.39 22.76 -22.83
C GLY A 152 6.15 22.32 -22.04
N GLN A 153 5.66 21.13 -22.37
CA GLN A 153 4.61 20.46 -21.61
C GLN A 153 5.21 19.65 -20.45
N ALA A 154 4.39 19.43 -19.43
CA ALA A 154 4.76 18.56 -18.32
C ALA A 154 5.15 17.17 -18.82
N THR A 155 6.35 16.72 -18.47
CA THR A 155 6.86 15.40 -18.86
C THR A 155 6.95 14.52 -17.61
N PRO A 156 6.28 13.36 -17.57
CA PRO A 156 6.44 12.39 -16.48
C PRO A 156 7.89 11.90 -16.40
N ILE A 157 8.37 11.76 -15.18
CA ILE A 157 9.67 11.16 -14.88
C ILE A 157 9.42 9.71 -14.43
N ALA A 158 10.01 8.75 -15.15
CA ALA A 158 9.91 7.33 -14.80
C ALA A 158 10.54 7.08 -13.43
N ASN A 159 9.89 6.26 -12.62
CA ASN A 159 10.37 5.93 -11.29
C ASN A 159 9.88 4.56 -10.86
N VAL A 160 10.56 3.98 -9.87
CA VAL A 160 10.17 2.77 -9.16
C VAL A 160 9.99 3.08 -7.68
N VAL A 161 9.25 2.22 -6.98
CA VAL A 161 8.96 2.40 -5.55
C VAL A 161 9.32 1.13 -4.79
N ASN A 162 10.13 1.29 -3.74
CA ASN A 162 10.48 0.24 -2.79
C ASN A 162 9.75 0.49 -1.47
N ASN A 163 8.83 -0.38 -1.14
CA ASN A 163 8.06 -0.34 0.11
C ASN A 163 8.82 -1.08 1.23
N ALA A 164 8.38 -0.87 2.47
CA ALA A 164 8.89 -1.58 3.63
C ALA A 164 7.77 -2.33 4.35
N THR A 165 8.16 -3.30 5.18
CA THR A 165 7.24 -4.06 6.04
C THR A 165 7.81 -4.12 7.44
N VAL A 166 6.97 -3.90 8.45
CA VAL A 166 7.30 -4.04 9.87
C VAL A 166 6.48 -5.19 10.44
N THR A 167 7.12 -6.13 11.13
CA THR A 167 6.41 -7.19 11.82
C THR A 167 6.08 -6.75 13.27
N ILE A 168 4.81 -6.65 13.59
CA ILE A 168 4.35 -6.35 14.94
C ILE A 168 4.38 -7.64 15.76
N THR A 169 5.00 -7.59 16.93
CA THR A 169 5.13 -8.70 17.87
C THR A 169 4.71 -8.26 19.27
N GLY A 170 4.17 -9.18 20.08
CA GLY A 170 3.71 -8.85 21.45
C GLY A 170 2.36 -8.12 21.51
N GLY A 171 1.72 -7.93 20.36
CA GLY A 171 0.36 -7.38 20.26
C GLY A 171 -0.73 -8.44 20.49
N SER A 172 -1.96 -8.05 20.18
CA SER A 172 -3.11 -8.98 20.25
C SER A 172 -2.96 -10.07 19.19
N GLU A 173 -3.35 -11.30 19.55
CA GLU A 173 -3.45 -12.37 18.56
C GLU A 173 -4.53 -11.99 17.52
N PRO A 174 -4.30 -12.17 16.22
CA PRO A 174 -5.32 -11.83 15.23
C PRO A 174 -6.59 -12.60 15.55
N THR A 175 -7.71 -11.90 15.69
CA THR A 175 -9.01 -12.53 15.93
C THR A 175 -9.27 -13.53 14.80
N PRO A 176 -9.43 -14.83 15.07
CA PRO A 176 -9.71 -15.80 14.02
C PRO A 176 -10.97 -15.34 13.30
N ASN A 177 -10.89 -15.31 11.98
CA ASN A 177 -12.04 -14.99 11.15
C ASN A 177 -13.21 -15.89 11.58
N PRO A 178 -14.40 -15.37 11.93
CA PRO A 178 -15.51 -16.22 12.30
C PRO A 178 -15.71 -17.27 11.21
N PRO A 179 -15.91 -18.55 11.58
CA PRO A 179 -16.07 -19.61 10.59
C PRO A 179 -17.16 -19.16 9.62
N VAL A 180 -16.82 -19.15 8.33
CA VAL A 180 -17.81 -18.88 7.28
C VAL A 180 -18.96 -19.83 7.52
N PRO A 181 -20.20 -19.33 7.74
CA PRO A 181 -21.34 -20.22 7.90
C PRO A 181 -21.32 -21.21 6.71
N PRO A 182 -21.54 -22.50 6.94
CA PRO A 182 -21.59 -23.45 5.85
C PRO A 182 -22.57 -22.88 4.82
N THR A 183 -22.09 -22.67 3.60
CA THR A 183 -22.94 -22.28 2.49
C THR A 183 -24.04 -23.31 2.46
N ALA A 184 -25.28 -22.87 2.71
CA ALA A 184 -26.42 -23.77 2.69
C ALA A 184 -26.35 -24.54 1.37
N GLU A 185 -26.22 -25.85 1.44
CA GLU A 185 -26.25 -26.73 0.29
C GLU A 185 -27.53 -26.37 -0.46
N PRO A 186 -27.47 -26.07 -1.77
CA PRO A 186 -28.68 -25.70 -2.50
C PRO A 186 -29.70 -26.82 -2.29
N THR A 187 -30.78 -26.50 -1.60
CA THR A 187 -31.92 -27.43 -1.43
C THR A 187 -32.27 -27.87 -2.84
N PRO A 188 -32.25 -29.19 -3.16
CA PRO A 188 -32.59 -29.64 -4.49
C PRO A 188 -33.98 -29.10 -4.80
N THR A 189 -34.04 -28.19 -5.76
CA THR A 189 -35.31 -27.68 -6.27
C THR A 189 -36.02 -28.87 -6.83
N GLN A 190 -37.06 -29.38 -6.12
CA GLN A 190 -37.90 -30.42 -6.65
C GLN A 190 -38.39 -29.96 -8.02
N ASN A 191 -37.98 -30.66 -9.03
CA ASN A 191 -38.51 -30.43 -10.38
C ASN A 191 -40.03 -30.60 -10.30
N PRO A 192 -40.84 -29.55 -10.49
CA PRO A 192 -42.30 -29.65 -10.36
C PRO A 192 -42.91 -30.62 -11.36
N ASN A 193 -42.13 -31.19 -12.28
CA ASN A 193 -42.56 -32.11 -13.31
C ASN A 193 -42.14 -33.56 -13.06
N THR A 194 -41.72 -33.92 -11.85
CA THR A 194 -41.52 -35.34 -11.53
C THR A 194 -42.90 -35.94 -11.18
N PRO A 195 -43.49 -36.77 -12.04
CA PRO A 195 -44.81 -37.36 -11.78
C PRO A 195 -44.68 -38.26 -10.53
N ALA A 196 -45.67 -38.17 -9.65
CA ALA A 196 -45.83 -39.16 -8.62
C ALA A 196 -46.00 -40.55 -9.26
N PRO A 197 -45.46 -41.61 -8.64
CA PRO A 197 -45.61 -42.98 -9.19
C PRO A 197 -47.08 -43.27 -9.40
N GLY A 198 -47.49 -43.42 -10.66
CA GLY A 198 -48.86 -43.78 -11.06
C GLY A 198 -49.76 -42.66 -11.55
N GLY A 199 -49.30 -41.41 -11.70
CA GLY A 199 -50.09 -40.30 -12.22
C GLY A 199 -49.71 -39.96 -13.68
N MET A 200 -50.71 -39.69 -14.56
CA MET A 200 -50.44 -39.08 -15.89
C MET A 200 -50.09 -37.63 -15.74
N ALA A 201 -48.97 -37.21 -16.33
CA ALA A 201 -48.59 -35.81 -16.38
C ALA A 201 -49.49 -35.05 -17.36
N THR A 202 -50.21 -34.05 -16.87
CA THR A 202 -50.96 -33.13 -17.73
C THR A 202 -50.11 -31.89 -17.93
N ILE A 203 -49.67 -31.60 -19.16
CA ILE A 203 -48.96 -30.38 -19.50
C ILE A 203 -50.03 -29.34 -19.90
N SER A 204 -50.22 -28.32 -19.08
CA SER A 204 -51.03 -27.16 -19.45
C SER A 204 -50.10 -26.08 -19.99
N LEU A 205 -50.19 -25.79 -21.28
CA LEU A 205 -49.57 -24.62 -21.90
C LEU A 205 -50.58 -23.46 -21.82
N THR A 206 -50.27 -22.45 -21.03
CA THR A 206 -51.03 -21.19 -21.03
C THR A 206 -50.46 -20.28 -22.13
N ALA A 207 -51.34 -19.81 -23.03
CA ALA A 207 -50.95 -18.84 -24.06
C ALA A 207 -50.54 -17.51 -23.38
N GLY A 208 -49.26 -17.22 -23.32
CA GLY A 208 -48.73 -16.01 -22.70
C GLY A 208 -47.28 -16.11 -22.20
N ASP A 209 -46.70 -17.30 -22.13
CA ASP A 209 -45.29 -17.45 -21.78
C ASP A 209 -44.40 -17.09 -22.98
N VAL A 210 -44.08 -15.81 -23.08
CA VAL A 210 -43.07 -15.32 -24.00
C VAL A 210 -41.72 -15.48 -23.34
N PHE A 211 -40.92 -16.44 -23.78
CA PHE A 211 -39.51 -16.51 -23.42
C PHE A 211 -38.79 -15.34 -24.07
N SER A 212 -38.51 -14.30 -23.27
CA SER A 212 -37.59 -13.24 -23.64
C SER A 212 -36.18 -13.70 -23.30
N ASP A 213 -35.43 -14.10 -24.31
CA ASP A 213 -33.99 -14.44 -24.17
C ASP A 213 -33.06 -13.22 -24.14
N GLY A 214 -33.62 -12.02 -24.06
CA GLY A 214 -32.81 -10.79 -23.94
C GLY A 214 -32.05 -10.39 -25.22
N SER A 215 -32.20 -11.09 -26.33
CA SER A 215 -31.64 -10.70 -27.62
C SER A 215 -32.63 -9.84 -28.41
N GLY A 216 -32.54 -8.52 -28.20
CA GLY A 216 -33.27 -7.54 -28.96
C GLY A 216 -32.77 -7.50 -30.40
N TYR A 217 -33.53 -8.00 -31.34
CA TYR A 217 -33.36 -7.64 -32.74
C TYR A 217 -34.06 -6.31 -32.99
N GLN A 218 -33.25 -5.28 -33.33
CA GLN A 218 -33.77 -4.07 -33.94
C GLN A 218 -33.89 -4.30 -35.46
N MET A 219 -35.10 -4.10 -36.00
CA MET A 219 -35.27 -3.78 -37.38
C MET A 219 -35.21 -2.29 -37.61
#